data_2296b0f6bb65ce1f7d197a927a53bfad
#
_entry.id   2296b0f6bb65ce1f7d197a927a53bfad
#
_cell.length_a   1.000
_cell.length_b   1.000
_cell.length_c   1.000
_cell.angle_alpha   90.00
_cell.angle_beta   90.00
_cell.angle_gamma   90.00
#
_symmetry.space_group_name_H-M   'P 1'
#
loop_
_entity.id
_entity.type
_entity.pdbx_description
1 polymer ?
#
loop_
_entity_poly.entity_id
_entity_poly.type
_entity_poly.pdbx_seq_one_letter_code
_entity_poly.pdbx_strand_id
1 'polypeptide(L)'
;MTFRARPTTKPTPRRRGSHADDGHRNLYMNLGFGLIVVVAVLLLVGAGAATWIDQHLAPVAKVNGLSITKDQLGQREKIEAFKLSDAESRTREAVQANHMSAAQGQQVLQYIAQQQQQVATAALGDEIDTELILQLAAKRGAVASDAAVTAQLTKDATTVESRHVYQIAIIPDASAGTDAGVSEAQAKANSLLADLKSGKTWEAVVKESGDATAAANNGDLLFINQGSSSPDTAFVNAIFALTAPGYTDVIKGSDGTFRIGRLTEIAAASVDPGYTQRMSAAGISMDAYRRVDSAVVSGDLITAQLTAEVVGSASQQREVSVMVLENNSGQGVLPGAVLVKHILYSPNHNPSGASALKADDPGWATAKQEAENAYAKLKAGTATFASLAASSDDTGSAAANGFLPYFSKADTSTSLDPAFAAAIYAPGLTAGELLAPVQSAFGWHVIEFVSAADPTTRATQLAAEASAPGADFAKLAEENSIDASATKGGAIGWVAKYQLAADQETAINSLQVGQVSAPVVGTDGIRIFKVTNVQDRLPDAAQTATLTSDAFNNWYQSVKADPKQTTIERLTGTSTGA
;
A
#
# COMPACT_ATOMS: atom_id res chain seq x y z
N MET A 1 -41.73 -28.98 -108.18
CA MET A 1 -41.52 -29.85 -109.31
C MET A 1 -40.22 -30.58 -109.08
N THR A 2 -40.11 -31.82 -109.23
CA THR A 2 -39.05 -32.79 -109.12
C THR A 2 -38.50 -33.05 -107.72
N PHE A 3 -39.08 -34.10 -107.15
CA PHE A 3 -38.56 -34.82 -105.98
C PHE A 3 -37.27 -35.56 -106.34
N ARG A 4 -36.24 -35.45 -105.52
CA ARG A 4 -35.06 -36.35 -105.56
C ARG A 4 -35.03 -37.16 -104.29
N ALA A 5 -35.04 -38.47 -104.42
CA ALA A 5 -35.02 -39.46 -103.34
C ALA A 5 -33.64 -39.45 -102.58
N ARG A 6 -33.72 -39.65 -101.32
CA ARG A 6 -32.55 -39.90 -100.40
C ARG A 6 -32.19 -41.37 -100.44
N PRO A 7 -30.89 -41.71 -100.41
CA PRO A 7 -30.46 -43.08 -100.22
C PRO A 7 -30.52 -43.46 -98.72
N THR A 8 -30.96 -44.64 -98.44
CA THR A 8 -31.01 -45.30 -97.14
C THR A 8 -29.64 -45.80 -96.76
N THR A 9 -29.14 -45.32 -95.56
CA THR A 9 -27.92 -45.90 -94.93
C THR A 9 -28.36 -46.97 -93.93
N LYS A 10 -27.68 -48.13 -93.99
CA LYS A 10 -27.89 -49.28 -93.12
C LYS A 10 -27.44 -48.95 -91.66
N PRO A 11 -28.12 -49.46 -90.57
CA PRO A 11 -27.73 -49.23 -89.21
C PRO A 11 -26.52 -50.10 -88.82
N THR A 12 -25.49 -49.49 -88.29
CA THR A 12 -24.33 -50.16 -87.60
C THR A 12 -24.77 -50.75 -86.28
N PRO A 13 -24.27 -51.93 -85.86
CA PRO A 13 -24.64 -52.56 -84.58
C PRO A 13 -24.02 -51.80 -83.42
N ARG A 14 -24.85 -51.40 -82.43
CA ARG A 14 -24.43 -50.86 -81.12
C ARG A 14 -23.67 -51.94 -80.35
N ARG A 15 -22.39 -51.65 -80.08
CA ARG A 15 -21.61 -52.39 -79.08
C ARG A 15 -22.29 -52.17 -77.70
N ARG A 16 -22.74 -53.25 -77.06
CA ARG A 16 -23.11 -53.28 -75.63
C ARG A 16 -21.85 -53.04 -74.82
N GLY A 17 -21.68 -51.88 -74.25
CA GLY A 17 -20.68 -51.60 -73.21
C GLY A 17 -21.09 -52.39 -71.96
N SER A 18 -20.14 -53.09 -71.36
CA SER A 18 -20.31 -53.86 -70.12
C SER A 18 -20.64 -52.92 -68.98
N HIS A 19 -21.86 -53.05 -68.41
CA HIS A 19 -22.28 -52.34 -67.18
C HIS A 19 -21.58 -52.80 -65.86
N ALA A 20 -20.48 -53.55 -65.95
CA ALA A 20 -19.76 -54.05 -64.77
C ALA A 20 -18.75 -53.08 -64.20
N ASP A 21 -18.35 -51.97 -64.89
CA ASP A 21 -17.28 -51.09 -64.49
C ASP A 21 -17.76 -49.77 -63.82
N ASP A 22 -19.00 -49.41 -63.96
CA ASP A 22 -19.58 -48.20 -63.37
C ASP A 22 -19.91 -48.32 -61.88
N GLY A 23 -20.16 -49.53 -61.42
CA GLY A 23 -20.46 -49.79 -60.00
C GLY A 23 -19.25 -49.60 -59.08
N HIS A 24 -18.06 -50.05 -59.50
CA HIS A 24 -16.82 -49.84 -58.74
C HIS A 24 -16.33 -48.41 -58.79
N ARG A 25 -16.49 -47.72 -59.93
CA ARG A 25 -16.11 -46.32 -60.04
C ARG A 25 -16.97 -45.41 -59.15
N ASN A 26 -18.27 -45.65 -59.09
CA ASN A 26 -19.17 -44.92 -58.18
C ASN A 26 -18.93 -45.25 -56.73
N LEU A 27 -18.56 -46.51 -56.41
CA LEU A 27 -18.21 -46.91 -55.06
C LEU A 27 -16.91 -46.21 -54.59
N TYR A 28 -15.85 -46.17 -55.42
CA TYR A 28 -14.62 -45.45 -55.11
C TYR A 28 -14.79 -43.93 -55.06
N MET A 29 -15.66 -43.36 -55.93
CA MET A 29 -16.01 -41.93 -55.88
C MET A 29 -16.77 -41.61 -54.58
N ASN A 30 -17.73 -42.42 -54.16
CA ASN A 30 -18.48 -42.23 -52.92
C ASN A 30 -17.62 -42.45 -51.69
N LEU A 31 -16.71 -43.45 -51.70
CA LEU A 31 -15.72 -43.66 -50.63
C LEU A 31 -14.71 -42.51 -50.56
N GLY A 32 -14.22 -42.01 -51.72
CA GLY A 32 -13.34 -40.85 -51.79
C GLY A 32 -14.02 -39.58 -51.28
N PHE A 33 -15.30 -39.34 -51.69
CA PHE A 33 -16.09 -38.23 -51.17
C PHE A 33 -16.37 -38.35 -49.68
N GLY A 34 -16.72 -39.55 -49.20
CA GLY A 34 -16.90 -39.83 -47.78
C GLY A 34 -15.63 -39.56 -46.94
N LEU A 35 -14.46 -39.98 -47.48
CA LEU A 35 -13.18 -39.72 -46.84
C LEU A 35 -12.87 -38.21 -46.78
N ILE A 36 -13.12 -37.47 -47.87
CA ILE A 36 -12.94 -36.01 -47.90
C ILE A 36 -13.84 -35.31 -46.85
N VAL A 37 -15.11 -35.74 -46.78
CA VAL A 37 -16.04 -35.19 -45.77
C VAL A 37 -15.55 -35.48 -44.32
N VAL A 38 -15.11 -36.73 -44.08
CA VAL A 38 -14.53 -37.09 -42.76
C VAL A 38 -13.29 -36.25 -42.43
N VAL A 39 -12.38 -36.09 -43.38
CA VAL A 39 -11.17 -35.25 -43.20
C VAL A 39 -11.57 -33.78 -42.98
N ALA A 40 -12.53 -33.25 -43.73
CA ALA A 40 -13.02 -31.88 -43.56
C ALA A 40 -13.65 -31.68 -42.16
N VAL A 41 -14.45 -32.63 -41.69
CA VAL A 41 -15.04 -32.60 -40.35
C VAL A 41 -13.95 -32.69 -39.28
N LEU A 42 -12.95 -33.56 -39.43
CA LEU A 42 -11.82 -33.66 -38.51
C LEU A 42 -10.98 -32.37 -38.45
N LEU A 43 -10.77 -31.72 -39.61
CA LEU A 43 -10.09 -30.42 -39.68
C LEU A 43 -10.91 -29.31 -38.99
N LEU A 44 -12.22 -29.27 -39.20
CA LEU A 44 -13.10 -28.31 -38.54
C LEU A 44 -13.17 -28.54 -37.05
N VAL A 45 -13.29 -29.78 -36.59
CA VAL A 45 -13.24 -30.14 -35.16
C VAL A 45 -11.88 -29.82 -34.58
N GLY A 46 -10.81 -30.16 -35.30
CA GLY A 46 -9.43 -29.85 -34.87
C GLY A 46 -9.17 -28.34 -34.79
N ALA A 47 -9.62 -27.57 -35.78
CA ALA A 47 -9.53 -26.10 -35.76
C ALA A 47 -10.37 -25.50 -34.63
N GLY A 48 -11.61 -26.01 -34.44
CA GLY A 48 -12.48 -25.59 -33.34
C GLY A 48 -11.84 -25.90 -31.96
N ALA A 49 -11.28 -27.09 -31.80
CA ALA A 49 -10.59 -27.49 -30.58
C ALA A 49 -9.33 -26.63 -30.34
N ALA A 50 -8.52 -26.38 -31.37
CA ALA A 50 -7.33 -25.53 -31.27
C ALA A 50 -7.70 -24.10 -30.88
N THR A 51 -8.77 -23.54 -31.49
CA THR A 51 -9.26 -22.21 -31.15
C THR A 51 -9.79 -22.17 -29.70
N TRP A 52 -10.52 -23.20 -29.29
CA TRP A 52 -11.04 -23.30 -27.95
C TRP A 52 -9.90 -23.40 -26.91
N ILE A 53 -8.88 -24.24 -27.18
CA ILE A 53 -7.67 -24.35 -26.34
C ILE A 53 -6.95 -23.02 -26.25
N ASP A 54 -6.78 -22.31 -27.38
CA ASP A 54 -6.12 -21.00 -27.38
C ASP A 54 -6.90 -19.94 -26.60
N GLN A 55 -8.22 -19.98 -26.66
CA GLN A 55 -9.08 -19.03 -25.96
C GLN A 55 -9.16 -19.28 -24.45
N HIS A 56 -9.09 -20.54 -24.01
CA HIS A 56 -9.37 -20.92 -22.63
C HIS A 56 -8.15 -21.44 -21.88
N LEU A 57 -7.35 -22.33 -22.51
CA LEU A 57 -6.25 -23.03 -21.84
C LEU A 57 -4.87 -22.49 -22.18
N ALA A 58 -4.76 -21.52 -23.10
CA ALA A 58 -3.46 -20.94 -23.40
C ALA A 58 -2.86 -20.29 -22.15
N PRO A 59 -1.60 -20.56 -21.84
CA PRO A 59 -0.95 -20.01 -20.66
C PRO A 59 -0.66 -18.52 -20.85
N VAL A 60 -0.96 -17.72 -19.84
CA VAL A 60 -0.65 -16.28 -19.75
C VAL A 60 0.57 -16.01 -18.88
N ALA A 61 0.85 -16.90 -17.94
CA ALA A 61 2.05 -16.88 -17.11
C ALA A 61 2.39 -18.29 -16.64
N LYS A 62 3.59 -18.46 -16.07
CA LYS A 62 3.97 -19.65 -15.32
C LYS A 62 4.62 -19.27 -14.01
N VAL A 63 4.31 -20.03 -12.97
CA VAL A 63 4.90 -19.91 -11.63
C VAL A 63 5.55 -21.26 -11.30
N ASN A 64 6.86 -21.30 -11.21
CA ASN A 64 7.63 -22.53 -10.98
C ASN A 64 7.26 -23.64 -11.96
N GLY A 65 7.03 -23.28 -13.23
CA GLY A 65 6.67 -24.21 -14.31
C GLY A 65 5.18 -24.57 -14.40
N LEU A 66 4.34 -24.24 -13.40
CA LEU A 66 2.89 -24.40 -13.48
C LEU A 66 2.27 -23.23 -14.25
N SER A 67 1.43 -23.57 -15.23
CA SER A 67 0.78 -22.59 -16.11
C SER A 67 -0.45 -21.97 -15.48
N ILE A 68 -0.56 -20.66 -15.57
CA ILE A 68 -1.79 -19.89 -15.35
C ILE A 68 -2.46 -19.72 -16.70
N THR A 69 -3.70 -20.14 -16.84
CA THR A 69 -4.46 -20.12 -18.10
C THR A 69 -5.25 -18.82 -18.26
N LYS A 70 -5.69 -18.55 -19.51
CA LYS A 70 -6.61 -17.42 -19.79
C LYS A 70 -7.91 -17.53 -19.00
N ASP A 71 -8.45 -18.74 -18.81
CA ASP A 71 -9.66 -18.95 -18.00
C ASP A 71 -9.45 -18.60 -16.53
N GLN A 72 -8.31 -19.01 -15.94
CA GLN A 72 -7.98 -18.65 -14.57
C GLN A 72 -7.87 -17.12 -14.41
N LEU A 73 -7.17 -16.46 -15.34
CA LEU A 73 -7.10 -14.99 -15.36
C LEU A 73 -8.49 -14.35 -15.48
N GLY A 74 -9.32 -14.80 -16.43
CA GLY A 74 -10.68 -14.29 -16.60
C GLY A 74 -11.58 -14.55 -15.39
N GLN A 75 -11.41 -15.67 -14.67
CA GLN A 75 -12.11 -15.90 -13.40
C GLN A 75 -11.60 -14.94 -12.31
N ARG A 76 -10.29 -14.69 -12.24
CA ARG A 76 -9.73 -13.72 -11.28
C ARG A 76 -10.28 -12.31 -11.50
N GLU A 77 -10.29 -11.83 -12.73
CA GLU A 77 -10.87 -10.52 -13.08
C GLU A 77 -12.34 -10.40 -12.62
N LYS A 78 -13.14 -11.44 -12.87
CA LYS A 78 -14.55 -11.49 -12.44
C LYS A 78 -14.69 -11.48 -10.92
N ILE A 79 -13.85 -12.22 -10.19
CA ILE A 79 -13.86 -12.28 -8.72
C ILE A 79 -13.56 -10.90 -8.15
N GLU A 80 -12.51 -10.22 -8.63
CA GLU A 80 -12.16 -8.89 -8.15
C GLU A 80 -13.25 -7.85 -8.47
N ALA A 81 -13.77 -7.86 -9.70
CA ALA A 81 -14.88 -6.99 -10.09
C ALA A 81 -16.13 -7.24 -9.23
N PHE A 82 -16.45 -8.50 -8.93
CA PHE A 82 -17.56 -8.87 -8.08
C PHE A 82 -17.38 -8.36 -6.64
N LYS A 83 -16.20 -8.59 -6.04
CA LYS A 83 -15.89 -8.11 -4.68
C LYS A 83 -16.01 -6.59 -4.58
N LEU A 84 -15.52 -5.86 -5.57
CA LEU A 84 -15.65 -4.40 -5.63
C LEU A 84 -17.12 -3.95 -5.81
N SER A 85 -17.89 -4.63 -6.66
CA SER A 85 -19.32 -4.33 -6.85
C SER A 85 -20.14 -4.62 -5.58
N ASP A 86 -19.83 -5.69 -4.86
CA ASP A 86 -20.46 -6.02 -3.58
C ASP A 86 -20.12 -4.97 -2.51
N ALA A 87 -18.86 -4.54 -2.43
CA ALA A 87 -18.42 -3.46 -1.54
C ALA A 87 -19.12 -2.13 -1.87
N GLU A 88 -19.29 -1.81 -3.17
CA GLU A 88 -20.04 -0.64 -3.61
C GLU A 88 -21.50 -0.70 -3.14
N SER A 89 -22.17 -1.83 -3.31
CA SER A 89 -23.56 -2.04 -2.89
C SER A 89 -23.71 -1.86 -1.37
N ARG A 90 -22.86 -2.52 -0.60
CA ARG A 90 -22.83 -2.39 0.88
C ARG A 90 -22.55 -0.96 1.34
N THR A 91 -21.67 -0.23 0.66
CA THR A 91 -21.38 1.16 0.98
C THR A 91 -22.61 2.05 0.75
N ARG A 92 -23.31 1.86 -0.39
CA ARG A 92 -24.53 2.61 -0.68
C ARG A 92 -25.66 2.31 0.33
N GLU A 93 -25.81 1.04 0.71
CA GLU A 93 -26.77 0.62 1.73
C GLU A 93 -26.44 1.24 3.09
N ALA A 94 -25.16 1.24 3.50
CA ALA A 94 -24.72 1.87 4.76
C ALA A 94 -25.02 3.38 4.78
N VAL A 95 -24.80 4.09 3.67
CA VAL A 95 -25.15 5.52 3.55
C VAL A 95 -26.66 5.72 3.62
N GLN A 96 -27.47 4.90 2.94
CA GLN A 96 -28.94 4.98 2.96
C GLN A 96 -29.52 4.69 4.34
N ALA A 97 -28.90 3.77 5.08
CA ALA A 97 -29.29 3.43 6.45
C ALA A 97 -28.76 4.41 7.51
N ASN A 98 -28.06 5.48 7.13
CA ASN A 98 -27.33 6.38 8.03
C ASN A 98 -26.30 5.68 8.94
N HIS A 99 -25.77 4.54 8.51
CA HIS A 99 -24.66 3.86 9.18
C HIS A 99 -23.31 4.49 8.81
N MET A 100 -23.26 5.24 7.73
CA MET A 100 -22.08 5.97 7.23
C MET A 100 -22.51 7.34 6.73
N SER A 101 -21.70 8.37 6.96
CA SER A 101 -21.98 9.70 6.41
C SER A 101 -21.88 9.72 4.89
N ALA A 102 -22.63 10.60 4.23
CA ALA A 102 -22.57 10.76 2.78
C ALA A 102 -21.16 11.10 2.28
N ALA A 103 -20.41 11.92 3.04
CA ALA A 103 -19.04 12.29 2.70
C ALA A 103 -18.08 11.09 2.75
N GLN A 104 -18.15 10.29 3.82
CA GLN A 104 -17.37 9.06 3.95
C GLN A 104 -17.74 8.05 2.86
N GLY A 105 -19.05 7.85 2.61
CA GLY A 105 -19.52 6.97 1.55
C GLY A 105 -18.99 7.39 0.18
N GLN A 106 -18.98 8.70 -0.12
CA GLN A 106 -18.43 9.18 -1.38
C GLN A 106 -16.93 8.93 -1.52
N GLN A 107 -16.14 9.08 -0.46
CA GLN A 107 -14.70 8.75 -0.49
C GLN A 107 -14.48 7.26 -0.77
N VAL A 108 -15.23 6.38 -0.09
CA VAL A 108 -15.14 4.93 -0.31
C VAL A 108 -15.54 4.57 -1.74
N LEU A 109 -16.63 5.14 -2.26
CA LEU A 109 -17.08 4.91 -3.64
C LEU A 109 -16.09 5.40 -4.69
N GLN A 110 -15.42 6.53 -4.46
CA GLN A 110 -14.34 7.01 -5.34
C GLN A 110 -13.15 6.05 -5.34
N TYR A 111 -12.75 5.57 -4.16
CA TYR A 111 -11.69 4.56 -4.04
C TYR A 111 -12.06 3.26 -4.78
N ILE A 112 -13.28 2.75 -4.60
CA ILE A 112 -13.77 1.55 -5.30
C ILE A 112 -13.74 1.77 -6.81
N ALA A 113 -14.22 2.93 -7.31
CA ALA A 113 -14.21 3.25 -8.74
C ALA A 113 -12.77 3.29 -9.32
N GLN A 114 -11.81 3.77 -8.56
CA GLN A 114 -10.40 3.74 -8.94
C GLN A 114 -9.87 2.30 -9.01
N GLN A 115 -10.19 1.46 -8.02
CA GLN A 115 -9.80 0.04 -8.01
C GLN A 115 -10.44 -0.74 -9.18
N GLN A 116 -11.71 -0.47 -9.51
CA GLN A 116 -12.40 -1.08 -10.64
C GLN A 116 -11.67 -0.83 -11.97
N GLN A 117 -11.08 0.34 -12.16
CA GLN A 117 -10.27 0.66 -13.36
C GLN A 117 -8.97 -0.14 -13.42
N GLN A 118 -8.47 -0.63 -12.31
CA GLN A 118 -7.20 -1.35 -12.21
C GLN A 118 -7.37 -2.88 -12.25
N VAL A 119 -8.59 -3.41 -12.16
CA VAL A 119 -8.85 -4.87 -12.08
C VAL A 119 -8.13 -5.64 -13.18
N ALA A 120 -8.28 -5.24 -14.44
CA ALA A 120 -7.68 -5.97 -15.57
C ALA A 120 -6.15 -5.94 -15.55
N THR A 121 -5.54 -4.87 -15.05
CA THR A 121 -4.07 -4.74 -14.97
C THR A 121 -3.48 -5.45 -13.75
N ALA A 122 -4.21 -5.51 -12.65
CA ALA A 122 -3.78 -6.14 -11.40
C ALA A 122 -4.00 -7.67 -11.40
N ALA A 123 -5.08 -8.14 -12.03
CA ALA A 123 -5.55 -9.53 -11.94
C ALA A 123 -4.48 -10.59 -12.28
N LEU A 124 -3.60 -10.34 -13.25
CA LEU A 124 -2.52 -11.28 -13.57
C LEU A 124 -1.49 -11.35 -12.44
N GLY A 125 -1.17 -10.23 -11.81
CA GLY A 125 -0.30 -10.19 -10.64
C GLY A 125 -0.90 -10.96 -9.47
N ASP A 126 -2.17 -10.71 -9.18
CA ASP A 126 -2.91 -11.36 -8.11
C ASP A 126 -3.06 -12.87 -8.31
N GLU A 127 -3.24 -13.30 -9.58
CA GLU A 127 -3.33 -14.73 -9.89
C GLU A 127 -1.97 -15.43 -9.78
N ILE A 128 -0.88 -14.74 -10.15
CA ILE A 128 0.50 -15.21 -9.91
C ILE A 128 0.74 -15.36 -8.42
N ASP A 129 0.33 -14.40 -7.62
CA ASP A 129 0.50 -14.43 -6.16
C ASP A 129 -0.37 -15.52 -5.52
N THR A 130 -1.61 -15.72 -6.00
CA THR A 130 -2.46 -16.86 -5.59
C THR A 130 -1.76 -18.19 -5.82
N GLU A 131 -1.24 -18.42 -7.03
CA GLU A 131 -0.54 -19.66 -7.37
C GLU A 131 0.72 -19.86 -6.52
N LEU A 132 1.52 -18.80 -6.35
CA LEU A 132 2.74 -18.87 -5.55
C LEU A 132 2.44 -19.17 -4.07
N ILE A 133 1.44 -18.51 -3.47
CA ILE A 133 1.04 -18.74 -2.08
C ILE A 133 0.59 -20.20 -1.89
N LEU A 134 -0.20 -20.76 -2.80
CA LEU A 134 -0.64 -22.15 -2.72
C LEU A 134 0.54 -23.13 -2.78
N GLN A 135 1.52 -22.89 -3.65
CA GLN A 135 2.74 -23.69 -3.72
C GLN A 135 3.58 -23.58 -2.45
N LEU A 136 3.74 -22.39 -1.90
CA LEU A 136 4.48 -22.14 -0.67
C LEU A 136 3.78 -22.76 0.53
N ALA A 137 2.45 -22.69 0.59
CA ALA A 137 1.65 -23.36 1.61
C ALA A 137 1.82 -24.87 1.60
N ALA A 138 1.82 -25.48 0.40
CA ALA A 138 2.09 -26.90 0.26
C ALA A 138 3.48 -27.30 0.77
N LYS A 139 4.51 -26.49 0.45
CA LYS A 139 5.89 -26.72 0.92
C LYS A 139 6.03 -26.58 2.44
N ARG A 140 5.24 -25.70 3.08
CA ARG A 140 5.29 -25.42 4.52
C ARG A 140 4.30 -26.25 5.34
N GLY A 141 3.44 -27.05 4.70
CA GLY A 141 2.35 -27.77 5.39
C GLY A 141 1.26 -26.84 5.95
N ALA A 142 1.10 -25.65 5.34
CA ALA A 142 0.13 -24.61 5.72
C ALA A 142 -1.06 -24.57 4.75
N VAL A 143 -1.49 -25.71 4.26
CA VAL A 143 -2.60 -25.81 3.30
C VAL A 143 -3.92 -25.59 4.02
N ALA A 144 -4.76 -24.70 3.48
CA ALA A 144 -6.10 -24.46 3.99
C ALA A 144 -6.97 -25.72 3.93
N SER A 145 -7.69 -26.02 5.01
CA SER A 145 -8.71 -27.08 5.01
C SER A 145 -9.99 -26.62 4.31
N ASP A 146 -10.79 -27.55 3.78
CA ASP A 146 -12.09 -27.23 3.16
C ASP A 146 -13.04 -26.50 4.11
N ALA A 147 -13.00 -26.83 5.40
CA ALA A 147 -13.79 -26.16 6.43
C ALA A 147 -13.35 -24.69 6.59
N ALA A 148 -12.04 -24.43 6.60
CA ALA A 148 -11.51 -23.07 6.73
C ALA A 148 -11.81 -22.24 5.48
N VAL A 149 -11.72 -22.79 4.27
CA VAL A 149 -12.11 -22.13 3.02
C VAL A 149 -13.62 -21.83 3.00
N THR A 150 -14.46 -22.73 3.52
CA THR A 150 -15.90 -22.49 3.64
C THR A 150 -16.20 -21.39 4.67
N ALA A 151 -15.46 -21.33 5.76
CA ALA A 151 -15.56 -20.25 6.74
C ALA A 151 -15.15 -18.88 6.13
N GLN A 152 -14.10 -18.85 5.28
CA GLN A 152 -13.69 -17.64 4.56
C GLN A 152 -14.79 -17.16 3.61
N LEU A 153 -15.38 -18.04 2.79
CA LEU A 153 -16.51 -17.70 1.94
C LEU A 153 -17.70 -17.14 2.75
N THR A 154 -17.98 -17.71 3.92
CA THR A 154 -19.02 -17.19 4.82
C THR A 154 -18.66 -15.80 5.34
N LYS A 155 -17.39 -15.57 5.69
CA LYS A 155 -16.88 -14.26 6.10
C LYS A 155 -17.03 -13.22 4.98
N ASP A 156 -16.71 -13.57 3.74
CA ASP A 156 -16.88 -12.69 2.58
C ASP A 156 -18.35 -12.31 2.35
N ALA A 157 -19.26 -13.26 2.58
CA ALA A 157 -20.71 -13.04 2.50
C ALA A 157 -21.29 -12.29 3.71
N THR A 158 -20.50 -12.00 4.76
CA THR A 158 -20.99 -11.43 6.01
C THR A 158 -20.79 -9.92 6.04
N THR A 159 -21.86 -9.18 6.35
CA THR A 159 -21.76 -7.81 6.83
C THR A 159 -21.38 -7.86 8.30
N VAL A 160 -20.24 -7.26 8.66
CA VAL A 160 -19.71 -7.30 10.03
C VAL A 160 -20.57 -6.53 11.01
N GLU A 161 -20.54 -6.94 12.28
CA GLU A 161 -21.19 -6.18 13.36
C GLU A 161 -20.66 -4.75 13.37
N SER A 162 -21.59 -3.79 13.49
CA SER A 162 -21.27 -2.38 13.67
C SER A 162 -22.11 -1.78 14.79
N ARG A 163 -21.60 -0.70 15.38
CA ARG A 163 -22.18 -0.09 16.59
C ARG A 163 -22.30 1.40 16.40
N HIS A 164 -23.51 1.95 16.65
CA HIS A 164 -23.74 3.39 16.64
C HIS A 164 -23.23 3.98 17.95
N VAL A 165 -22.25 4.86 17.83
CA VAL A 165 -21.50 5.37 18.97
C VAL A 165 -21.38 6.89 18.96
N TYR A 166 -21.30 7.43 20.17
CA TYR A 166 -21.00 8.84 20.43
C TYR A 166 -19.75 8.93 21.27
N GLN A 167 -19.02 10.03 21.15
CA GLN A 167 -17.78 10.28 21.88
C GLN A 167 -17.78 11.66 22.48
N ILE A 168 -17.19 11.78 23.67
CA ILE A 168 -16.66 13.02 24.24
C ILE A 168 -15.16 12.83 24.41
N ALA A 169 -14.36 13.75 23.88
CA ALA A 169 -12.91 13.73 23.98
C ALA A 169 -12.39 14.88 24.85
N ILE A 170 -11.57 14.58 25.83
CA ILE A 170 -10.93 15.56 26.70
C ILE A 170 -9.43 15.52 26.43
N ILE A 171 -8.93 16.55 25.75
CA ILE A 171 -7.53 16.69 25.38
C ILE A 171 -6.79 17.35 26.57
N PRO A 172 -5.69 16.79 27.07
CA PRO A 172 -4.86 17.42 28.08
C PRO A 172 -4.34 18.79 27.63
N ASP A 173 -4.40 19.78 28.52
CA ASP A 173 -3.84 21.10 28.24
C ASP A 173 -2.30 21.07 28.35
N ALA A 174 -1.63 21.21 27.22
CA ALA A 174 -0.17 21.24 27.17
C ALA A 174 0.45 22.45 27.89
N SER A 175 -0.29 23.55 28.04
CA SER A 175 0.18 24.77 28.74
C SER A 175 0.22 24.64 30.25
N ALA A 176 -0.56 23.70 30.83
CA ALA A 176 -0.56 23.42 32.28
C ALA A 176 0.65 22.58 32.75
N GLY A 177 1.51 22.14 31.83
CA GLY A 177 2.58 21.17 32.09
C GLY A 177 2.08 19.73 31.92
N THR A 178 2.98 18.82 31.52
CA THR A 178 2.60 17.47 31.03
C THR A 178 1.80 16.66 32.05
N ASP A 179 2.23 16.63 33.33
CA ASP A 179 1.58 15.81 34.36
C ASP A 179 0.32 16.48 34.94
N ALA A 180 0.32 17.80 35.07
CA ALA A 180 -0.83 18.56 35.58
C ALA A 180 -1.99 18.53 34.57
N GLY A 181 -1.71 18.83 33.28
CA GLY A 181 -2.73 18.81 32.23
C GLY A 181 -3.36 17.43 32.04
N VAL A 182 -2.55 16.35 32.11
CA VAL A 182 -3.06 14.97 32.06
C VAL A 182 -3.98 14.66 33.24
N SER A 183 -3.57 15.05 34.47
CA SER A 183 -4.37 14.81 35.68
C SER A 183 -5.69 15.58 35.67
N GLU A 184 -5.68 16.83 35.22
CA GLU A 184 -6.88 17.66 35.08
C GLU A 184 -7.84 17.10 34.03
N ALA A 185 -7.34 16.70 32.87
CA ALA A 185 -8.13 16.08 31.80
C ALA A 185 -8.79 14.78 32.27
N GLN A 186 -8.05 13.93 33.00
CA GLN A 186 -8.59 12.70 33.57
C GLN A 186 -9.66 12.97 34.64
N ALA A 187 -9.41 13.91 35.53
CA ALA A 187 -10.38 14.30 36.57
C ALA A 187 -11.67 14.84 35.95
N LYS A 188 -11.56 15.69 34.92
CA LYS A 188 -12.68 16.21 34.15
C LYS A 188 -13.46 15.09 33.46
N ALA A 189 -12.81 14.18 32.77
CA ALA A 189 -13.47 13.05 32.13
C ALA A 189 -14.22 12.17 33.14
N ASN A 190 -13.62 11.88 34.29
CA ASN A 190 -14.24 11.11 35.37
C ASN A 190 -15.49 11.84 35.94
N SER A 191 -15.44 13.16 36.13
CA SER A 191 -16.58 13.96 36.59
C SER A 191 -17.73 13.92 35.58
N LEU A 192 -17.44 14.11 34.30
CA LEU A 192 -18.44 14.05 33.22
C LEU A 192 -19.11 12.67 33.13
N LEU A 193 -18.34 11.60 33.29
CA LEU A 193 -18.88 10.24 33.34
C LEU A 193 -19.76 10.02 34.56
N ALA A 194 -19.40 10.55 35.72
CA ALA A 194 -20.22 10.49 36.92
C ALA A 194 -21.57 11.23 36.72
N ASP A 195 -21.53 12.40 36.09
CA ASP A 195 -22.74 13.16 35.72
C ASP A 195 -23.65 12.34 34.80
N LEU A 196 -23.12 11.67 33.76
CA LEU A 196 -23.88 10.77 32.91
C LEU A 196 -24.48 9.60 33.69
N LYS A 197 -23.73 8.98 34.58
CA LYS A 197 -24.17 7.86 35.41
C LYS A 197 -25.22 8.31 36.45
N SER A 198 -25.24 9.61 36.82
CA SER A 198 -26.26 10.19 37.72
C SER A 198 -27.55 10.61 37.01
N GLY A 199 -27.62 10.46 35.67
CA GLY A 199 -28.82 10.75 34.87
C GLY A 199 -28.80 12.09 34.15
N LYS A 200 -27.69 12.83 34.15
CA LYS A 200 -27.53 14.02 33.30
C LYS A 200 -27.56 13.62 31.83
N THR A 201 -28.22 14.43 31.00
CA THR A 201 -28.31 14.08 29.56
C THR A 201 -26.96 14.17 28.83
N TRP A 202 -26.78 13.37 27.80
CA TRP A 202 -25.57 13.38 26.98
C TRP A 202 -25.29 14.77 26.40
N GLU A 203 -26.32 15.44 25.88
CA GLU A 203 -26.23 16.77 25.28
C GLU A 203 -25.77 17.84 26.28
N ALA A 204 -26.20 17.72 27.54
CA ALA A 204 -25.77 18.63 28.61
C ALA A 204 -24.28 18.43 28.92
N VAL A 205 -23.84 17.16 29.01
CA VAL A 205 -22.43 16.81 29.30
C VAL A 205 -21.53 17.18 28.15
N VAL A 206 -21.96 16.99 26.88
CA VAL A 206 -21.24 17.45 25.69
C VAL A 206 -20.96 18.95 25.75
N LYS A 207 -21.93 19.78 26.13
CA LYS A 207 -21.74 21.23 26.28
C LYS A 207 -20.72 21.59 27.36
N GLU A 208 -20.65 20.81 28.44
CA GLU A 208 -19.74 21.05 29.56
C GLU A 208 -18.34 20.50 29.32
N SER A 209 -18.21 19.57 28.36
CA SER A 209 -16.93 18.91 28.05
C SER A 209 -15.87 19.88 27.52
N GLY A 210 -16.31 20.91 26.78
CA GLY A 210 -15.42 21.78 26.03
C GLY A 210 -14.84 21.12 24.76
N ASP A 211 -15.35 19.93 24.39
CA ASP A 211 -15.03 19.27 23.12
C ASP A 211 -15.79 19.96 21.98
N ALA A 212 -15.09 20.81 21.22
CA ALA A 212 -15.67 21.56 20.11
C ALA A 212 -16.18 20.63 18.99
N THR A 213 -15.55 19.49 18.78
CA THR A 213 -15.96 18.51 17.78
C THR A 213 -17.27 17.83 18.20
N ALA A 214 -17.33 17.38 19.45
CA ALA A 214 -18.57 16.82 20.00
C ALA A 214 -19.68 17.86 20.07
N ALA A 215 -19.38 19.13 20.37
CA ALA A 215 -20.36 20.20 20.38
C ALA A 215 -21.03 20.43 19.02
N ALA A 216 -20.29 20.21 17.92
CA ALA A 216 -20.78 20.45 16.56
C ALA A 216 -21.79 19.40 16.07
N ASN A 217 -21.66 18.14 16.48
CA ASN A 217 -22.49 17.01 16.03
C ASN A 217 -23.01 16.13 17.18
N ASN A 218 -23.01 16.65 18.39
CA ASN A 218 -23.37 15.91 19.60
C ASN A 218 -22.44 14.69 19.89
N GLY A 219 -21.24 14.71 19.35
CA GLY A 219 -20.25 13.63 19.47
C GLY A 219 -20.58 12.38 18.65
N ASP A 220 -21.49 12.46 17.69
CA ASP A 220 -21.92 11.35 16.85
C ASP A 220 -20.81 10.90 15.90
N LEU A 221 -20.37 9.64 16.03
CA LEU A 221 -19.40 8.99 15.14
C LEU A 221 -20.07 8.06 14.12
N LEU A 222 -21.42 7.98 14.14
CA LEU A 222 -22.19 7.00 13.40
C LEU A 222 -21.79 5.56 13.79
N PHE A 223 -21.79 4.65 12.81
CA PHE A 223 -21.47 3.26 13.09
C PHE A 223 -19.99 2.98 12.87
N ILE A 224 -19.37 2.33 13.87
CA ILE A 224 -18.01 1.81 13.79
C ILE A 224 -18.06 0.28 13.87
N ASN A 225 -17.06 -0.40 13.30
CA ASN A 225 -16.84 -1.84 13.43
C ASN A 225 -15.60 -2.13 14.29
N GLN A 226 -15.42 -3.38 14.68
CA GLN A 226 -14.30 -3.78 15.54
C GLN A 226 -12.92 -3.59 14.89
N GLY A 227 -12.85 -3.53 13.55
CA GLY A 227 -11.61 -3.26 12.81
C GLY A 227 -11.30 -1.77 12.63
N SER A 228 -12.17 -0.87 13.13
CA SER A 228 -11.92 0.56 13.04
C SER A 228 -10.74 0.99 13.91
N SER A 229 -9.85 1.82 13.37
CA SER A 229 -8.74 2.42 14.12
C SER A 229 -9.05 3.84 14.62
N SER A 230 -10.15 4.41 14.16
CA SER A 230 -10.62 5.75 14.55
C SER A 230 -11.85 5.65 15.48
N PRO A 231 -11.93 6.48 16.52
CA PRO A 231 -10.95 7.53 16.88
C PRO A 231 -9.67 6.99 17.55
N ASP A 232 -9.71 5.79 18.13
CA ASP A 232 -8.59 5.13 18.81
C ASP A 232 -8.94 3.67 19.06
N THR A 233 -7.97 2.76 18.93
CA THR A 233 -8.19 1.31 19.12
C THR A 233 -8.68 0.98 20.53
N ALA A 234 -8.17 1.66 21.57
CA ALA A 234 -8.62 1.44 22.94
C ALA A 234 -10.09 1.83 23.13
N PHE A 235 -10.53 2.92 22.49
CA PHE A 235 -11.92 3.34 22.45
C PHE A 235 -12.82 2.30 21.77
N VAL A 236 -12.42 1.84 20.57
CA VAL A 236 -13.15 0.81 19.83
C VAL A 236 -13.30 -0.46 20.66
N ASN A 237 -12.21 -0.94 21.26
CA ASN A 237 -12.24 -2.13 22.12
C ASN A 237 -13.19 -1.94 23.34
N ALA A 238 -13.19 -0.78 23.98
CA ALA A 238 -14.07 -0.50 25.09
C ALA A 238 -15.55 -0.45 24.67
N ILE A 239 -15.86 0.13 23.51
CA ILE A 239 -17.21 0.10 22.93
C ILE A 239 -17.64 -1.35 22.64
N PHE A 240 -16.76 -2.18 22.06
CA PHE A 240 -17.08 -3.58 21.73
C PHE A 240 -17.10 -4.51 22.94
N ALA A 241 -16.62 -4.07 24.10
CA ALA A 241 -16.81 -4.76 25.37
C ALA A 241 -18.21 -4.57 25.98
N LEU A 242 -18.95 -3.54 25.57
CA LEU A 242 -20.33 -3.32 26.03
C LEU A 242 -21.26 -4.35 25.39
N THR A 243 -22.08 -5.00 26.19
CA THR A 243 -23.07 -6.01 25.73
C THR A 243 -24.45 -5.44 25.45
N ALA A 244 -24.69 -4.17 25.82
CA ALA A 244 -25.95 -3.43 25.65
C ALA A 244 -25.65 -1.92 25.54
N PRO A 245 -26.61 -1.11 25.03
CA PRO A 245 -26.52 0.35 25.07
C PRO A 245 -26.14 0.89 26.46
N GLY A 246 -25.18 1.83 26.48
CA GLY A 246 -24.62 2.34 27.73
C GLY A 246 -23.36 3.19 27.50
N TYR A 247 -22.65 3.46 28.59
CA TYR A 247 -21.43 4.24 28.60
C TYR A 247 -20.20 3.36 28.87
N THR A 248 -19.08 3.69 28.25
CA THR A 248 -17.77 3.13 28.63
C THR A 248 -17.30 3.76 29.95
N ASP A 249 -16.33 3.13 30.57
CA ASP A 249 -15.47 3.88 31.50
C ASP A 249 -14.62 4.89 30.75
N VAL A 250 -13.92 5.78 31.49
CA VAL A 250 -12.99 6.74 30.87
C VAL A 250 -11.82 5.98 30.25
N ILE A 251 -11.57 6.22 28.98
CA ILE A 251 -10.51 5.55 28.19
C ILE A 251 -9.41 6.58 27.92
N LYS A 252 -8.16 6.22 28.21
CA LYS A 252 -7.00 6.97 27.76
C LYS A 252 -6.51 6.39 26.45
N GLY A 253 -6.59 7.18 25.38
CA GLY A 253 -6.10 6.82 24.06
C GLY A 253 -4.57 6.86 23.96
N SER A 254 -4.04 6.28 22.89
CA SER A 254 -2.61 6.30 22.58
C SER A 254 -2.09 7.73 22.30
N ASP A 255 -2.97 8.63 21.86
CA ASP A 255 -2.73 10.06 21.67
C ASP A 255 -2.78 10.89 22.97
N GLY A 256 -2.96 10.23 24.12
CA GLY A 256 -3.09 10.87 25.42
C GLY A 256 -4.44 11.46 25.74
N THR A 257 -5.38 11.46 24.79
CA THR A 257 -6.74 11.99 24.95
C THR A 257 -7.59 11.07 25.84
N PHE A 258 -8.36 11.64 26.76
CA PHE A 258 -9.34 10.90 27.57
C PHE A 258 -10.70 10.93 26.87
N ARG A 259 -11.31 9.74 26.69
CA ARG A 259 -12.57 9.58 25.95
C ARG A 259 -13.64 8.92 26.81
N ILE A 260 -14.89 9.36 26.62
CA ILE A 260 -16.08 8.68 27.12
C ILE A 260 -16.88 8.27 25.89
N GLY A 261 -17.18 6.97 25.78
CA GLY A 261 -18.00 6.41 24.71
C GLY A 261 -19.43 6.19 25.18
N ARG A 262 -20.40 6.45 24.28
CA ARG A 262 -21.80 6.06 24.45
C ARG A 262 -22.18 5.13 23.30
N LEU A 263 -22.60 3.92 23.61
CA LEU A 263 -23.22 2.98 22.69
C LEU A 263 -24.72 3.16 22.71
N THR A 264 -25.35 3.30 21.54
CA THR A 264 -26.81 3.48 21.42
C THR A 264 -27.46 2.33 20.66
N GLU A 265 -26.77 1.71 19.71
CA GLU A 265 -27.33 0.64 18.88
C GLU A 265 -26.23 -0.36 18.50
N ILE A 266 -26.63 -1.63 18.41
CA ILE A 266 -25.79 -2.75 17.91
C ILE A 266 -26.47 -3.29 16.65
N ALA A 267 -25.87 -3.06 15.50
CA ALA A 267 -26.22 -3.71 14.24
C ALA A 267 -25.46 -5.04 14.15
N ALA A 268 -26.14 -6.13 14.41
CA ALA A 268 -25.51 -7.45 14.45
C ALA A 268 -24.94 -7.87 13.09
N ALA A 269 -23.88 -8.67 13.11
CA ALA A 269 -23.36 -9.29 11.90
C ALA A 269 -24.45 -10.13 11.20
N SER A 270 -24.51 -10.05 9.87
CA SER A 270 -25.48 -10.80 9.07
C SER A 270 -24.84 -11.41 7.84
N VAL A 271 -25.13 -12.68 7.59
CA VAL A 271 -24.71 -13.39 6.37
C VAL A 271 -25.72 -13.10 5.26
N ASP A 272 -25.22 -12.66 4.11
CA ASP A 272 -26.06 -12.50 2.92
C ASP A 272 -26.35 -13.85 2.26
N PRO A 273 -27.58 -14.36 2.29
CA PRO A 273 -27.92 -15.66 1.70
C PRO A 273 -27.88 -15.63 0.16
N GLY A 274 -27.90 -14.45 -0.47
CA GLY A 274 -27.85 -14.27 -1.91
C GLY A 274 -26.45 -14.17 -2.49
N TYR A 275 -25.40 -14.11 -1.65
CA TYR A 275 -24.02 -13.86 -2.08
C TYR A 275 -23.55 -14.84 -3.16
N THR A 276 -23.67 -16.15 -2.92
CA THR A 276 -23.23 -17.20 -3.87
C THR A 276 -24.06 -17.20 -5.14
N GLN A 277 -25.33 -16.82 -5.07
CA GLN A 277 -26.19 -16.69 -6.26
C GLN A 277 -25.74 -15.50 -7.14
N ARG A 278 -25.45 -14.34 -6.53
CA ARG A 278 -24.91 -13.19 -7.26
C ARG A 278 -23.54 -13.47 -7.87
N MET A 279 -22.67 -14.17 -7.13
CA MET A 279 -21.37 -14.61 -7.63
C MET A 279 -21.51 -15.51 -8.86
N SER A 280 -22.42 -16.51 -8.81
CA SER A 280 -22.71 -17.39 -9.95
C SER A 280 -23.30 -16.61 -11.15
N ALA A 281 -24.21 -15.66 -10.89
CA ALA A 281 -24.78 -14.79 -11.93
C ALA A 281 -23.72 -13.89 -12.61
N ALA A 282 -22.65 -13.54 -11.91
CA ALA A 282 -21.48 -12.85 -12.45
C ALA A 282 -20.56 -13.77 -13.29
N GLY A 283 -20.92 -15.05 -13.45
CA GLY A 283 -20.14 -16.03 -14.22
C GLY A 283 -18.86 -16.49 -13.51
N ILE A 284 -18.85 -16.44 -12.18
CA ILE A 284 -17.74 -16.92 -11.36
C ILE A 284 -18.03 -18.38 -10.96
N SER A 285 -17.07 -19.27 -11.22
CA SER A 285 -17.18 -20.65 -10.75
C SER A 285 -16.86 -20.74 -9.25
N MET A 286 -17.57 -21.61 -8.53
CA MET A 286 -17.32 -21.85 -7.13
C MET A 286 -15.88 -22.37 -6.87
N ASP A 287 -15.35 -23.19 -7.79
CA ASP A 287 -14.00 -23.72 -7.66
C ASP A 287 -12.94 -22.61 -7.79
N ALA A 288 -13.12 -21.66 -8.72
CA ALA A 288 -12.23 -20.53 -8.87
C ALA A 288 -12.27 -19.63 -7.62
N TYR A 289 -13.45 -19.35 -7.09
CA TYR A 289 -13.60 -18.54 -5.89
C TYR A 289 -12.94 -19.23 -4.68
N ARG A 290 -13.24 -20.51 -4.45
CA ARG A 290 -12.62 -21.29 -3.37
C ARG A 290 -11.10 -21.40 -3.48
N ARG A 291 -10.56 -21.43 -4.72
CA ARG A 291 -9.11 -21.44 -4.93
C ARG A 291 -8.47 -20.11 -4.45
N VAL A 292 -9.11 -18.98 -4.72
CA VAL A 292 -8.67 -17.66 -4.21
C VAL A 292 -8.74 -17.63 -2.68
N ASP A 293 -9.86 -18.07 -2.09
CA ASP A 293 -10.03 -18.13 -0.64
C ASP A 293 -9.03 -19.09 0.01
N SER A 294 -8.72 -20.22 -0.66
CA SER A 294 -7.70 -21.15 -0.20
C SER A 294 -6.32 -20.48 -0.11
N ALA A 295 -5.97 -19.62 -1.06
CA ALA A 295 -4.72 -18.86 -0.98
C ALA A 295 -4.74 -17.84 0.17
N VAL A 296 -5.86 -17.15 0.40
CA VAL A 296 -6.02 -16.22 1.52
C VAL A 296 -5.81 -16.95 2.85
N VAL A 297 -6.57 -18.03 3.10
CA VAL A 297 -6.47 -18.82 4.35
C VAL A 297 -5.09 -19.45 4.52
N SER A 298 -4.49 -19.94 3.44
CA SER A 298 -3.13 -20.48 3.48
C SER A 298 -2.09 -19.40 3.79
N GLY A 299 -2.26 -18.19 3.28
CA GLY A 299 -1.46 -17.02 3.63
C GLY A 299 -1.54 -16.69 5.13
N ASP A 300 -2.74 -16.71 5.70
CA ASP A 300 -2.95 -16.51 7.15
C ASP A 300 -2.25 -17.61 7.99
N LEU A 301 -2.32 -18.87 7.56
CA LEU A 301 -1.62 -19.97 8.22
C LEU A 301 -0.09 -19.83 8.14
N ILE A 302 0.43 -19.42 6.99
CA ILE A 302 1.87 -19.14 6.86
C ILE A 302 2.26 -17.95 7.76
N THR A 303 1.43 -16.92 7.81
CA THR A 303 1.65 -15.75 8.69
C THR A 303 1.74 -16.18 10.15
N ALA A 304 0.81 -17.00 10.61
CA ALA A 304 0.82 -17.54 11.99
C ALA A 304 2.08 -18.37 12.27
N GLN A 305 2.51 -19.22 11.32
CA GLN A 305 3.75 -19.99 11.45
C GLN A 305 4.98 -19.09 11.52
N LEU A 306 5.10 -18.12 10.62
CA LEU A 306 6.24 -17.19 10.59
C LEU A 306 6.31 -16.35 11.87
N THR A 307 5.16 -15.84 12.33
CA THR A 307 5.10 -15.10 13.60
C THR A 307 5.55 -15.98 14.76
N ALA A 308 5.07 -17.22 14.84
CA ALA A 308 5.50 -18.16 15.89
C ALA A 308 7.01 -18.48 15.79
N GLU A 309 7.56 -18.64 14.59
CA GLU A 309 8.99 -18.90 14.35
C GLU A 309 9.85 -17.74 14.85
N VAL A 310 9.46 -16.48 14.60
CA VAL A 310 10.30 -15.31 14.91
C VAL A 310 10.06 -14.73 16.29
N VAL A 311 8.87 -14.92 16.87
CA VAL A 311 8.52 -14.39 18.20
C VAL A 311 8.71 -15.44 19.30
N GLY A 312 8.52 -16.72 18.98
CA GLY A 312 8.48 -17.79 19.99
C GLY A 312 9.84 -18.27 20.52
N SER A 313 10.95 -17.91 19.88
CA SER A 313 12.30 -18.34 20.27
C SER A 313 13.35 -17.25 20.07
N ALA A 314 14.40 -17.30 20.90
CA ALA A 314 15.54 -16.43 20.70
C ALA A 314 16.22 -16.74 19.36
N SER A 315 16.47 -15.70 18.58
CA SER A 315 17.17 -15.80 17.29
C SER A 315 18.25 -14.72 17.22
N GLN A 316 19.21 -14.93 16.31
CA GLN A 316 20.25 -13.93 16.08
C GLN A 316 19.62 -12.64 15.57
N GLN A 317 19.76 -11.58 16.33
CA GLN A 317 19.38 -10.23 15.95
C GLN A 317 20.61 -9.34 15.85
N ARG A 318 20.48 -8.27 15.09
CA ARG A 318 21.53 -7.27 14.89
C ARG A 318 21.04 -5.92 15.38
N GLU A 319 21.86 -5.26 16.18
CA GLU A 319 21.61 -3.86 16.55
C GLU A 319 22.14 -2.99 15.43
N VAL A 320 21.28 -2.12 14.88
CA VAL A 320 21.52 -1.45 13.61
C VAL A 320 21.32 0.05 13.75
N SER A 321 22.19 0.80 13.11
CA SER A 321 21.95 2.19 12.75
C SER A 321 21.79 2.32 11.25
N VAL A 322 20.93 3.26 10.80
CA VAL A 322 20.65 3.51 9.38
C VAL A 322 20.81 5.00 9.06
N MET A 323 21.29 5.28 7.87
CA MET A 323 21.23 6.57 7.22
C MET A 323 20.39 6.42 5.97
N VAL A 324 19.28 7.15 5.86
CA VAL A 324 18.38 7.12 4.70
C VAL A 324 18.55 8.42 3.94
N LEU A 325 18.90 8.33 2.68
CA LEU A 325 19.19 9.48 1.82
C LEU A 325 18.03 9.72 0.86
N GLU A 326 17.75 10.99 0.60
CA GLU A 326 16.75 11.43 -0.37
C GLU A 326 17.08 10.91 -1.79
N ASN A 327 16.08 10.39 -2.50
CA ASN A 327 16.20 9.89 -3.88
C ASN A 327 14.99 10.24 -4.77
N ASN A 328 14.21 11.27 -4.42
CA ASN A 328 12.95 11.64 -5.07
C ASN A 328 11.95 10.48 -5.16
N SER A 329 11.81 9.71 -4.10
CA SER A 329 10.91 8.53 -4.05
C SER A 329 11.12 7.57 -5.24
N GLY A 330 12.36 7.40 -5.69
CA GLY A 330 12.71 6.54 -6.81
C GLY A 330 12.33 7.06 -8.20
N GLN A 331 11.81 8.28 -8.32
CA GLN A 331 11.40 8.88 -9.61
C GLN A 331 12.58 9.20 -10.53
N GLY A 332 13.78 9.13 -10.01
CA GLY A 332 14.99 9.59 -10.70
C GLY A 332 15.22 11.10 -10.53
N VAL A 333 16.44 11.50 -10.79
CA VAL A 333 16.89 12.88 -10.61
C VAL A 333 17.46 13.40 -11.92
N LEU A 334 16.96 14.57 -12.36
CA LEU A 334 17.42 15.19 -13.60
C LEU A 334 18.87 15.70 -13.46
N PRO A 335 19.67 15.70 -14.54
CA PRO A 335 21.01 16.24 -14.52
C PRO A 335 21.08 17.69 -14.02
N GLY A 336 22.06 17.98 -13.17
CA GLY A 336 22.25 19.30 -12.59
C GLY A 336 21.25 19.65 -11.48
N ALA A 337 20.52 18.67 -10.96
CA ALA A 337 19.69 18.86 -9.78
C ALA A 337 20.55 19.12 -8.53
N VAL A 338 19.96 19.85 -7.58
CA VAL A 338 20.57 20.16 -6.29
C VAL A 338 19.69 19.65 -5.16
N LEU A 339 20.32 19.19 -4.09
CA LEU A 339 19.69 18.80 -2.83
C LEU A 339 19.98 19.88 -1.79
N VAL A 340 18.95 20.32 -1.09
CA VAL A 340 19.06 21.30 -0.02
C VAL A 340 18.23 20.86 1.18
N LYS A 341 18.58 21.41 2.35
CA LYS A 341 17.69 21.44 3.51
C LYS A 341 17.19 22.86 3.69
N HIS A 342 15.97 23.01 4.20
CA HIS A 342 15.48 24.28 4.64
C HIS A 342 14.68 24.22 5.93
N ILE A 343 14.59 25.35 6.62
CA ILE A 343 13.65 25.61 7.70
C ILE A 343 12.87 26.85 7.31
N LEU A 344 11.56 26.76 7.30
CA LEU A 344 10.67 27.86 6.95
C LEU A 344 10.10 28.49 8.21
N TYR A 345 10.21 29.79 8.32
CA TYR A 345 9.53 30.63 9.30
C TYR A 345 8.55 31.56 8.57
N SER A 346 7.26 31.31 8.75
CA SER A 346 6.22 32.05 8.05
C SER A 346 5.59 33.11 8.93
N PRO A 347 5.15 34.25 8.37
CA PRO A 347 4.35 35.20 9.13
C PRO A 347 3.15 34.50 9.77
N ASN A 348 3.00 34.71 11.08
CA ASN A 348 1.92 34.10 11.89
C ASN A 348 1.88 32.57 11.82
N HIS A 349 3.00 31.90 11.53
CA HIS A 349 3.11 30.44 11.31
C HIS A 349 2.11 29.89 10.29
N ASN A 350 1.82 30.68 9.25
CA ASN A 350 0.85 30.33 8.20
C ASN A 350 1.44 30.52 6.80
N PRO A 351 2.16 29.53 6.24
CA PRO A 351 2.76 29.62 4.91
C PRO A 351 1.76 29.92 3.81
N SER A 352 0.57 29.27 3.88
CA SER A 352 -0.47 29.44 2.85
C SER A 352 -1.09 30.83 2.83
N GLY A 353 -1.11 31.51 3.96
CA GLY A 353 -1.65 32.87 4.09
C GLY A 353 -0.61 33.97 3.91
N ALA A 354 0.69 33.65 3.92
CA ALA A 354 1.78 34.64 3.93
C ALA A 354 1.73 35.59 2.72
N SER A 355 1.50 35.04 1.53
CA SER A 355 1.45 35.84 0.28
C SER A 355 0.29 36.85 0.21
N ALA A 356 -0.74 36.67 1.06
CA ALA A 356 -1.87 37.62 1.14
C ALA A 356 -1.63 38.77 2.13
N LEU A 357 -0.58 38.71 2.95
CA LEU A 357 -0.23 39.73 3.92
C LEU A 357 0.44 40.93 3.22
N LYS A 358 0.24 42.12 3.81
CA LYS A 358 0.97 43.31 3.36
C LYS A 358 2.45 43.18 3.74
N ALA A 359 3.31 43.85 2.96
CA ALA A 359 4.76 43.82 3.19
C ALA A 359 5.19 44.42 4.54
N ASP A 360 4.36 45.30 5.12
CA ASP A 360 4.57 45.95 6.42
C ASP A 360 3.88 45.22 7.60
N ASP A 361 3.29 44.03 7.36
CA ASP A 361 2.69 43.22 8.44
C ASP A 361 3.76 42.81 9.46
N PRO A 362 3.52 43.00 10.77
CA PRO A 362 4.49 42.65 11.81
C PRO A 362 4.93 41.17 11.80
N GLY A 363 4.11 40.26 11.31
CA GLY A 363 4.42 38.84 11.16
C GLY A 363 5.69 38.59 10.34
N TRP A 364 5.96 39.43 9.30
CA TRP A 364 7.18 39.33 8.49
C TRP A 364 8.44 39.61 9.30
N ALA A 365 8.38 40.62 10.21
CA ALA A 365 9.51 40.97 11.06
C ALA A 365 9.78 39.87 12.11
N THR A 366 8.73 39.29 12.65
CA THR A 366 8.83 38.12 13.60
C THR A 366 9.46 36.93 12.90
N ALA A 367 8.93 36.50 11.75
CA ALA A 367 9.47 35.39 10.98
C ALA A 367 10.94 35.59 10.57
N LYS A 368 11.30 36.81 10.21
CA LYS A 368 12.70 37.18 9.94
C LYS A 368 13.60 36.96 11.15
N GLN A 369 13.18 37.47 12.30
CA GLN A 369 13.96 37.34 13.53
C GLN A 369 14.14 35.88 13.93
N GLU A 370 13.12 35.05 13.76
CA GLU A 370 13.19 33.60 14.02
C GLU A 370 14.20 32.92 13.09
N ALA A 371 14.14 33.22 11.78
CA ALA A 371 15.09 32.71 10.81
C ALA A 371 16.54 33.15 11.10
N GLU A 372 16.75 34.42 11.46
CA GLU A 372 18.06 34.94 11.85
C GLU A 372 18.59 34.26 13.12
N ASN A 373 17.74 33.99 14.11
CA ASN A 373 18.09 33.27 15.33
C ASN A 373 18.47 31.81 15.02
N ALA A 374 17.72 31.14 14.18
CA ALA A 374 18.02 29.77 13.74
C ALA A 374 19.35 29.72 12.97
N TYR A 375 19.55 30.62 12.02
CA TYR A 375 20.80 30.76 11.28
C TYR A 375 22.00 30.98 12.21
N ALA A 376 21.87 31.87 13.20
CA ALA A 376 22.94 32.13 14.17
C ALA A 376 23.28 30.89 15.01
N LYS A 377 22.28 30.10 15.45
CA LYS A 377 22.48 28.85 16.20
C LYS A 377 23.21 27.80 15.36
N LEU A 378 22.79 27.61 14.10
CA LEU A 378 23.45 26.68 13.17
C LEU A 378 24.90 27.10 12.91
N LYS A 379 25.14 28.39 12.63
CA LYS A 379 26.47 28.93 12.38
C LYS A 379 27.41 28.82 13.58
N ALA A 380 26.87 28.92 14.79
CA ALA A 380 27.61 28.74 16.05
C ALA A 380 27.80 27.27 16.44
N GLY A 381 27.18 26.31 15.74
CA GLY A 381 27.20 24.90 16.09
C GLY A 381 26.47 24.56 17.40
N THR A 382 25.58 25.45 17.88
CA THR A 382 24.82 25.26 19.13
C THR A 382 23.48 24.52 18.90
N ALA A 383 23.13 24.28 17.64
CA ALA A 383 22.00 23.43 17.21
C ALA A 383 22.36 22.73 15.91
N THR A 384 21.70 21.58 15.66
CA THR A 384 21.78 20.88 14.38
C THR A 384 20.60 21.27 13.49
N PHE A 385 20.73 21.04 12.17
CA PHE A 385 19.65 21.35 11.24
C PHE A 385 18.40 20.51 11.54
N ALA A 386 18.58 19.20 11.82
CA ALA A 386 17.48 18.30 12.17
C ALA A 386 16.75 18.76 13.44
N SER A 387 17.49 19.25 14.46
CA SER A 387 16.86 19.70 15.71
C SER A 387 15.99 20.96 15.52
N LEU A 388 16.35 21.85 14.60
CA LEU A 388 15.58 23.06 14.29
C LEU A 388 14.49 22.81 13.26
N ALA A 389 14.66 21.84 12.37
CA ALA A 389 13.67 21.50 11.35
C ALA A 389 12.32 21.08 11.95
N ALA A 390 12.31 20.51 13.17
CA ALA A 390 11.09 20.16 13.90
C ALA A 390 10.17 21.37 14.17
N SER A 391 10.72 22.60 14.16
CA SER A 391 9.95 23.86 14.32
C SER A 391 9.68 24.57 13.01
N SER A 392 9.93 23.95 11.86
CA SER A 392 9.66 24.53 10.55
C SER A 392 8.16 24.60 10.29
N ASP A 393 7.70 25.74 9.74
CA ASP A 393 6.32 25.90 9.27
C ASP A 393 6.03 25.10 7.97
N ASP A 394 7.06 24.57 7.31
CA ASP A 394 6.92 23.53 6.28
C ASP A 394 6.95 22.14 6.95
N THR A 395 5.77 21.62 7.23
CA THR A 395 5.61 20.32 7.90
C THR A 395 6.14 19.14 7.09
N GLY A 396 6.18 19.24 5.76
CA GLY A 396 6.72 18.20 4.88
C GLY A 396 8.23 18.05 5.05
N SER A 397 8.98 19.14 4.95
CA SER A 397 10.42 19.13 5.17
C SER A 397 10.78 18.90 6.64
N ALA A 398 9.96 19.37 7.59
CA ALA A 398 10.15 19.10 9.02
C ALA A 398 10.21 17.59 9.30
N ALA A 399 9.28 16.82 8.72
CA ALA A 399 9.25 15.36 8.87
C ALA A 399 10.48 14.65 8.26
N ALA A 400 11.14 15.29 7.29
CA ALA A 400 12.36 14.82 6.63
C ALA A 400 13.65 15.51 7.15
N ASN A 401 13.66 15.96 8.40
CA ASN A 401 14.80 16.66 9.02
C ASN A 401 15.27 17.91 8.25
N GLY A 402 14.34 18.59 7.58
CA GLY A 402 14.56 19.76 6.76
C GLY A 402 14.92 19.49 5.30
N PHE A 403 15.10 18.24 4.90
CA PHE A 403 15.39 17.89 3.51
C PHE A 403 14.20 18.19 2.60
N LEU A 404 14.53 18.72 1.43
CA LEU A 404 13.61 18.87 0.30
C LEU A 404 13.98 17.83 -0.78
N PRO A 405 13.06 17.52 -1.71
CA PRO A 405 13.40 16.75 -2.89
C PRO A 405 14.53 17.39 -3.70
N TYR A 406 15.18 16.60 -4.56
CA TYR A 406 16.12 17.17 -5.52
C TYR A 406 15.40 18.09 -6.51
N PHE A 407 15.90 19.30 -6.68
CA PHE A 407 15.39 20.27 -7.65
C PHE A 407 16.32 20.42 -8.84
N SER A 408 15.77 20.47 -10.05
CA SER A 408 16.52 20.77 -11.28
C SER A 408 15.94 21.98 -11.98
N LYS A 409 16.81 22.85 -12.52
CA LYS A 409 16.38 23.94 -13.42
C LYS A 409 15.69 23.46 -14.69
N ALA A 410 15.94 22.21 -15.10
CA ALA A 410 15.32 21.60 -16.26
C ALA A 410 13.90 21.06 -15.97
N ASP A 411 13.53 20.94 -14.70
CA ASP A 411 12.20 20.50 -14.30
C ASP A 411 11.22 21.67 -14.32
N THR A 412 10.38 21.70 -15.35
CA THR A 412 9.31 22.71 -15.49
C THR A 412 8.04 22.35 -14.71
N SER A 413 7.96 21.16 -14.13
CA SER A 413 6.81 20.71 -13.33
C SER A 413 6.82 21.31 -11.92
N THR A 414 7.99 21.70 -11.42
CA THR A 414 8.16 22.30 -10.10
C THR A 414 8.35 23.81 -10.20
N SER A 415 7.39 24.58 -9.70
CA SER A 415 7.48 26.05 -9.62
C SER A 415 8.06 26.46 -8.28
N LEU A 416 9.34 26.80 -8.23
CA LEU A 416 9.99 27.35 -7.05
C LEU A 416 9.79 28.88 -6.96
N ASP A 417 9.72 29.40 -5.73
CA ASP A 417 9.80 30.85 -5.53
C ASP A 417 11.11 31.39 -6.13
N PRO A 418 11.07 32.52 -6.89
CA PRO A 418 12.25 33.03 -7.58
C PRO A 418 13.44 33.35 -6.68
N ALA A 419 13.20 33.83 -5.45
CA ALA A 419 14.26 34.16 -4.51
C ALA A 419 14.90 32.89 -3.94
N PHE A 420 14.07 31.89 -3.61
CA PHE A 420 14.54 30.60 -3.18
C PHE A 420 15.35 29.91 -4.29
N ALA A 421 14.83 29.87 -5.51
CA ALA A 421 15.53 29.29 -6.66
C ALA A 421 16.88 29.98 -6.93
N ALA A 422 16.93 31.32 -6.87
CA ALA A 422 18.18 32.06 -7.04
C ALA A 422 19.23 31.69 -5.98
N ALA A 423 18.80 31.45 -4.75
CA ALA A 423 19.69 31.07 -3.66
C ALA A 423 20.27 29.67 -3.84
N ILE A 424 19.42 28.63 -4.13
CA ILE A 424 19.87 27.24 -4.22
C ILE A 424 20.67 26.92 -5.50
N TYR A 425 20.56 27.76 -6.53
CA TYR A 425 21.30 27.63 -7.78
C TYR A 425 22.42 28.67 -7.94
N ALA A 426 22.80 29.34 -6.86
CA ALA A 426 23.91 30.29 -6.90
C ALA A 426 25.22 29.57 -7.31
N PRO A 427 26.06 30.16 -8.15
CA PRO A 427 27.29 29.53 -8.56
C PRO A 427 28.30 29.45 -7.41
N GLY A 428 29.01 28.32 -7.33
CA GLY A 428 30.11 28.14 -6.37
C GLY A 428 29.68 27.64 -5.00
N LEU A 429 28.40 27.25 -4.81
CA LEU A 429 27.95 26.62 -3.56
C LEU A 429 28.71 25.31 -3.28
N THR A 430 29.07 25.11 -2.03
CA THR A 430 29.76 23.92 -1.55
C THR A 430 28.89 23.13 -0.58
N ALA A 431 29.07 21.81 -0.53
CA ALA A 431 28.31 20.94 0.40
C ALA A 431 28.50 21.39 1.86
N GLY A 432 27.40 21.48 2.61
CA GLY A 432 27.36 21.97 3.99
C GLY A 432 27.31 23.50 4.11
N GLU A 433 27.27 24.23 3.01
CA GLU A 433 27.20 25.69 3.04
C GLU A 433 25.83 26.17 3.53
N LEU A 434 25.86 26.92 4.65
CA LEU A 434 24.69 27.55 5.23
C LEU A 434 24.47 28.93 4.62
N LEU A 435 23.36 29.11 3.89
CA LEU A 435 23.02 30.38 3.22
C LEU A 435 22.41 31.35 4.22
N ALA A 436 22.66 32.66 4.02
CA ALA A 436 21.93 33.69 4.76
C ALA A 436 20.42 33.55 4.55
N PRO A 437 19.57 33.90 5.55
CA PRO A 437 18.13 33.77 5.42
C PRO A 437 17.56 34.43 4.18
N VAL A 438 16.73 33.68 3.42
CA VAL A 438 16.15 34.10 2.14
C VAL A 438 14.67 34.33 2.32
N GLN A 439 14.17 35.50 1.89
CA GLN A 439 12.73 35.77 1.91
C GLN A 439 12.07 35.30 0.61
N SER A 440 10.96 34.58 0.75
CA SER A 440 10.06 34.17 -0.33
C SER A 440 8.63 34.66 -0.09
N ALA A 441 7.71 34.34 -0.98
CA ALA A 441 6.29 34.59 -0.78
C ALA A 441 5.68 33.80 0.40
N PHE A 442 6.35 32.76 0.91
CA PHE A 442 5.87 31.88 1.98
C PHE A 442 6.43 32.24 3.37
N GLY A 443 7.54 32.97 3.42
CA GLY A 443 8.23 33.27 4.68
C GLY A 443 9.73 33.48 4.48
N TRP A 444 10.49 33.29 5.58
CA TRP A 444 11.94 33.34 5.61
C TRP A 444 12.52 31.92 5.72
N HIS A 445 13.41 31.57 4.80
CA HIS A 445 14.06 30.28 4.71
C HIS A 445 15.49 30.36 5.26
N VAL A 446 15.85 29.45 6.15
CA VAL A 446 17.23 29.10 6.46
C VAL A 446 17.58 27.89 5.60
N ILE A 447 18.59 28.00 4.74
CA ILE A 447 18.89 26.98 3.72
C ILE A 447 20.31 26.48 3.92
N GLU A 448 20.52 25.16 3.86
CA GLU A 448 21.82 24.50 3.74
C GLU A 448 21.91 23.80 2.40
N PHE A 449 22.93 24.12 1.62
CA PHE A 449 23.22 23.42 0.37
C PHE A 449 23.87 22.06 0.70
N VAL A 450 23.22 20.96 0.31
CA VAL A 450 23.68 19.61 0.68
C VAL A 450 24.54 19.01 -0.42
N SER A 451 24.08 19.00 -1.67
CA SER A 451 24.79 18.31 -2.76
C SER A 451 24.27 18.71 -4.14
N ALA A 452 25.16 18.68 -5.14
CA ALA A 452 24.81 18.65 -6.56
C ALA A 452 25.08 17.28 -7.20
N ALA A 453 25.49 16.27 -6.43
CA ALA A 453 25.67 14.91 -6.90
C ALA A 453 24.32 14.18 -6.97
N ASP A 454 24.20 13.25 -7.93
CA ASP A 454 23.04 12.36 -7.95
C ASP A 454 22.95 11.50 -6.67
N PRO A 455 21.75 11.00 -6.31
CA PRO A 455 21.54 10.29 -5.05
C PRO A 455 22.45 9.08 -4.86
N THR A 456 22.70 8.30 -5.91
CA THR A 456 23.50 7.08 -5.85
C THR A 456 24.98 7.40 -5.64
N THR A 457 25.47 8.41 -6.37
CA THR A 457 26.86 8.91 -6.20
C THR A 457 27.06 9.43 -4.78
N ARG A 458 26.12 10.24 -4.27
CA ARG A 458 26.18 10.75 -2.90
C ARG A 458 26.13 9.63 -1.85
N ALA A 459 25.26 8.63 -2.04
CA ALA A 459 25.16 7.49 -1.15
C ALA A 459 26.48 6.68 -1.12
N THR A 460 27.12 6.49 -2.28
CA THR A 460 28.41 5.81 -2.37
C THR A 460 29.52 6.57 -1.65
N GLN A 461 29.54 7.89 -1.79
CA GLN A 461 30.49 8.76 -1.09
C GLN A 461 30.31 8.67 0.44
N LEU A 462 29.07 8.80 0.92
CA LEU A 462 28.76 8.73 2.35
C LEU A 462 28.99 7.34 2.93
N ALA A 463 28.73 6.26 2.20
CA ALA A 463 29.06 4.90 2.63
C ALA A 463 30.59 4.71 2.78
N ALA A 464 31.37 5.26 1.86
CA ALA A 464 32.83 5.25 1.96
C ALA A 464 33.34 6.08 3.13
N GLU A 465 32.78 7.27 3.36
CA GLU A 465 33.10 8.12 4.51
C GLU A 465 32.75 7.42 5.82
N ALA A 466 31.55 6.85 5.93
CA ALA A 466 31.08 6.13 7.11
C ALA A 466 31.88 4.85 7.39
N SER A 467 32.55 4.29 6.39
CA SER A 467 33.44 3.11 6.51
C SER A 467 34.86 3.47 6.86
N ALA A 468 35.25 4.74 6.84
CA ALA A 468 36.61 5.17 7.11
C ALA A 468 36.98 4.95 8.59
N PRO A 469 38.27 4.64 8.90
CA PRO A 469 38.71 4.49 10.27
C PRO A 469 38.42 5.74 11.13
N GLY A 470 37.71 5.57 12.23
CA GLY A 470 37.34 6.66 13.13
C GLY A 470 36.13 7.49 12.69
N ALA A 471 35.44 7.10 11.62
CA ALA A 471 34.22 7.78 11.17
C ALA A 471 33.10 7.71 12.23
N ASP A 472 32.48 8.84 12.45
CA ASP A 472 31.32 8.96 13.33
C ASP A 472 30.02 8.78 12.50
N PHE A 473 29.54 7.53 12.43
CA PHE A 473 28.30 7.21 11.72
C PHE A 473 27.09 7.98 12.29
N ALA A 474 27.05 8.17 13.61
CA ALA A 474 25.92 8.84 14.25
C ALA A 474 25.84 10.30 13.79
N LYS A 475 26.97 11.00 13.73
CA LYS A 475 27.04 12.36 13.22
C LYS A 475 26.67 12.42 11.73
N LEU A 476 27.18 11.49 10.90
CA LEU A 476 26.82 11.42 9.48
C LEU A 476 25.32 11.17 9.28
N ALA A 477 24.71 10.32 10.09
CA ALA A 477 23.26 10.07 10.03
C ALA A 477 22.46 11.31 10.45
N GLU A 478 22.87 12.01 11.52
CA GLU A 478 22.21 13.25 11.96
C GLU A 478 22.27 14.35 10.89
N GLU A 479 23.39 14.44 10.19
CA GLU A 479 23.58 15.47 9.16
C GLU A 479 22.97 15.12 7.80
N ASN A 480 22.81 13.84 7.47
CA ASN A 480 22.52 13.41 6.10
C ASN A 480 21.24 12.59 5.94
N SER A 481 20.65 12.08 7.03
CA SER A 481 19.49 11.19 6.93
C SER A 481 18.16 11.95 6.95
N ILE A 482 17.24 11.56 6.06
CA ILE A 482 15.85 11.99 6.06
C ILE A 482 14.99 11.22 7.07
N ASP A 483 15.50 10.12 7.62
CA ASP A 483 14.77 9.26 8.55
C ASP A 483 14.65 9.88 9.94
N ALA A 484 13.55 9.59 10.64
CA ALA A 484 13.31 10.09 12.00
C ALA A 484 14.38 9.64 13.02
N SER A 485 15.09 8.53 12.75
CA SER A 485 16.19 8.07 13.60
C SER A 485 17.44 8.96 13.52
N ALA A 486 17.53 9.87 12.57
CA ALA A 486 18.66 10.79 12.40
C ALA A 486 19.00 11.51 13.72
N THR A 487 18.00 12.04 14.42
CA THR A 487 18.16 12.73 15.73
C THR A 487 18.71 11.83 16.85
N LYS A 488 18.77 10.50 16.60
CA LYS A 488 19.36 9.48 17.49
C LYS A 488 20.61 8.84 16.86
N GLY A 489 21.28 9.54 15.95
CA GLY A 489 22.44 9.02 15.24
C GLY A 489 22.13 7.85 14.30
N GLY A 490 20.90 7.79 13.79
CA GLY A 490 20.42 6.72 12.92
C GLY A 490 20.05 5.43 13.64
N ALA A 491 20.07 5.37 14.96
CA ALA A 491 19.82 4.14 15.73
C ALA A 491 18.35 3.68 15.56
N ILE A 492 18.15 2.52 14.92
CA ILE A 492 16.85 1.86 14.80
C ILE A 492 16.71 0.68 15.78
N GLY A 493 17.79 0.36 16.51
CA GLY A 493 17.81 -0.69 17.52
C GLY A 493 17.99 -2.09 16.93
N TRP A 494 17.46 -3.08 17.63
CA TRP A 494 17.58 -4.48 17.26
C TRP A 494 16.64 -4.84 16.11
N VAL A 495 17.19 -5.54 15.12
CA VAL A 495 16.48 -6.02 13.94
C VAL A 495 16.43 -7.55 13.97
N ALA A 496 15.22 -8.07 14.01
CA ALA A 496 14.93 -9.50 13.93
C ALA A 496 14.73 -9.93 12.46
N LYS A 497 14.78 -11.24 12.20
CA LYS A 497 14.50 -11.82 10.88
C LYS A 497 13.07 -11.48 10.43
N TYR A 498 12.91 -11.10 9.18
CA TYR A 498 11.65 -10.65 8.54
C TYR A 498 11.07 -9.33 9.08
N GLN A 499 11.82 -8.57 9.83
CA GLN A 499 11.41 -7.25 10.30
C GLN A 499 11.58 -6.16 9.23
N LEU A 500 12.54 -6.31 8.34
CA LEU A 500 12.83 -5.39 7.25
C LEU A 500 12.66 -6.07 5.88
N ALA A 501 12.67 -5.27 4.82
CA ALA A 501 12.67 -5.79 3.45
C ALA A 501 13.89 -6.68 3.18
N ALA A 502 13.73 -7.65 2.28
CA ALA A 502 14.71 -8.71 2.04
C ALA A 502 16.11 -8.22 1.60
N ASP A 503 16.16 -7.18 0.80
CA ASP A 503 17.41 -6.54 0.34
C ASP A 503 18.14 -5.85 1.50
N GLN A 504 17.39 -5.19 2.38
CA GLN A 504 17.89 -4.56 3.60
C GLN A 504 18.42 -5.62 4.58
N GLU A 505 17.66 -6.69 4.83
CA GLU A 505 18.11 -7.81 5.67
C GLU A 505 19.37 -8.48 5.09
N THR A 506 19.41 -8.67 3.77
CA THR A 506 20.60 -9.24 3.10
C THR A 506 21.82 -8.36 3.32
N ALA A 507 21.67 -7.04 3.17
CA ALA A 507 22.75 -6.09 3.42
C ALA A 507 23.25 -6.17 4.87
N ILE A 508 22.31 -6.09 5.83
CA ILE A 508 22.63 -6.14 7.28
C ILE A 508 23.28 -7.48 7.66
N ASN A 509 22.74 -8.60 7.16
CA ASN A 509 23.23 -9.94 7.51
C ASN A 509 24.62 -10.26 6.94
N SER A 510 25.07 -9.54 5.91
CA SER A 510 26.41 -9.66 5.37
C SER A 510 27.48 -8.98 6.20
N LEU A 511 27.08 -8.10 7.17
CA LEU A 511 28.00 -7.25 7.94
C LEU A 511 28.47 -7.93 9.22
N GLN A 512 29.71 -7.67 9.59
CA GLN A 512 30.23 -7.90 10.93
C GLN A 512 29.99 -6.66 11.80
N VAL A 513 30.11 -6.83 13.13
CA VAL A 513 30.03 -5.71 14.08
C VAL A 513 31.05 -4.62 13.72
N GLY A 514 30.57 -3.38 13.63
CA GLY A 514 31.33 -2.20 13.24
C GLY A 514 31.37 -1.91 11.75
N GLN A 515 30.95 -2.85 10.89
CA GLN A 515 30.95 -2.66 9.43
C GLN A 515 29.74 -1.85 8.95
N VAL A 516 29.94 -1.17 7.84
CA VAL A 516 28.95 -0.35 7.11
C VAL A 516 28.62 -1.02 5.78
N SER A 517 27.36 -1.00 5.38
CA SER A 517 26.89 -1.59 4.11
C SER A 517 27.27 -0.74 2.89
N ALA A 518 27.26 -1.37 1.72
CA ALA A 518 27.03 -0.63 0.49
C ALA A 518 25.64 0.01 0.51
N PRO A 519 25.39 1.06 -0.32
CA PRO A 519 24.06 1.65 -0.46
C PRO A 519 23.01 0.63 -0.92
N VAL A 520 21.86 0.59 -0.24
CA VAL A 520 20.69 -0.21 -0.59
C VAL A 520 19.64 0.74 -1.15
N VAL A 521 19.34 0.62 -2.44
CA VAL A 521 18.42 1.54 -3.14
C VAL A 521 16.98 1.06 -2.95
N GLY A 522 16.16 1.87 -2.28
CA GLY A 522 14.72 1.68 -2.13
C GLY A 522 13.91 2.72 -2.92
N THR A 523 12.60 2.56 -2.98
CA THR A 523 11.69 3.54 -3.60
C THR A 523 11.56 4.82 -2.78
N ASP A 524 11.73 4.74 -1.47
CA ASP A 524 11.54 5.80 -0.48
C ASP A 524 12.87 6.36 0.07
N GLY A 525 13.99 6.03 -0.57
CA GLY A 525 15.32 6.49 -0.19
C GLY A 525 16.41 5.46 -0.40
N ILE A 526 17.66 5.89 -0.26
CA ILE A 526 18.84 5.01 -0.32
C ILE A 526 19.37 4.81 1.10
N ARG A 527 19.45 3.57 1.54
CA ARG A 527 19.85 3.22 2.91
C ARG A 527 21.30 2.78 2.99
N ILE A 528 21.98 3.24 4.02
CA ILE A 528 23.32 2.79 4.42
C ILE A 528 23.19 2.31 5.86
N PHE A 529 23.56 1.05 6.11
CA PHE A 529 23.44 0.43 7.42
C PHE A 529 24.78 0.28 8.11
N LYS A 530 24.79 0.37 9.44
CA LYS A 530 25.91 -0.04 10.28
C LYS A 530 25.42 -1.00 11.34
N VAL A 531 26.08 -2.16 11.49
CA VAL A 531 25.83 -3.11 12.58
C VAL A 531 26.69 -2.75 13.78
N THR A 532 26.06 -2.50 14.92
CA THR A 532 26.76 -2.11 16.16
C THR A 532 26.92 -3.29 17.12
N ASN A 533 26.01 -4.28 17.07
CA ASN A 533 26.04 -5.45 17.92
C ASN A 533 25.32 -6.65 17.26
N VAL A 534 25.59 -7.87 17.73
CA VAL A 534 24.93 -9.12 17.29
C VAL A 534 24.69 -9.98 18.53
N GLN A 535 23.44 -10.42 18.72
CA GLN A 535 23.07 -11.22 19.89
C GLN A 535 21.87 -12.12 19.60
N ASP A 536 21.86 -13.32 20.20
CA ASP A 536 20.66 -14.14 20.25
C ASP A 536 19.71 -13.62 21.33
N ARG A 537 18.51 -13.20 20.92
CA ARG A 537 17.52 -12.61 21.81
C ARG A 537 16.10 -12.85 21.34
N LEU A 538 15.13 -12.79 22.26
CA LEU A 538 13.71 -12.70 21.90
C LEU A 538 13.39 -11.29 21.42
N PRO A 539 12.46 -11.15 20.45
CA PRO A 539 11.90 -9.85 20.11
C PRO A 539 11.25 -9.18 21.34
N ASP A 540 11.40 -7.88 21.45
CA ASP A 540 10.65 -7.09 22.43
C ASP A 540 9.20 -6.84 21.96
N ALA A 541 8.41 -6.12 22.77
CA ALA A 541 7.00 -5.89 22.47
C ALA A 541 6.79 -5.09 21.17
N ALA A 542 7.64 -4.09 20.89
CA ALA A 542 7.55 -3.28 19.67
C ALA A 542 7.93 -4.11 18.43
N GLN A 543 9.01 -4.89 18.53
CA GLN A 543 9.40 -5.82 17.47
C GLN A 543 8.31 -6.88 17.23
N THR A 544 7.71 -7.42 18.28
CA THR A 544 6.61 -8.40 18.16
C THR A 544 5.43 -7.81 17.40
N ALA A 545 5.04 -6.56 17.67
CA ALA A 545 3.97 -5.89 16.95
C ALA A 545 4.30 -5.76 15.44
N THR A 546 5.50 -5.27 15.11
CA THR A 546 5.97 -5.15 13.72
C THR A 546 6.04 -6.49 13.00
N LEU A 547 6.60 -7.52 13.65
CA LEU A 547 6.71 -8.86 13.07
C LEU A 547 5.34 -9.50 12.84
N THR A 548 4.37 -9.23 13.70
CA THR A 548 2.99 -9.72 13.52
C THR A 548 2.35 -9.12 12.28
N SER A 549 2.64 -7.86 11.94
CA SER A 549 2.09 -7.19 10.76
C SER A 549 2.87 -7.49 9.48
N ASP A 550 4.20 -7.52 9.53
CA ASP A 550 5.04 -7.36 8.35
C ASP A 550 5.82 -8.62 7.95
N ALA A 551 6.01 -9.59 8.90
CA ALA A 551 6.88 -10.74 8.66
C ALA A 551 6.47 -11.57 7.44
N PHE A 552 5.17 -11.79 7.23
CA PHE A 552 4.68 -12.51 6.06
C PHE A 552 5.05 -11.78 4.77
N ASN A 553 4.76 -10.48 4.68
CA ASN A 553 5.05 -9.71 3.48
C ASN A 553 6.54 -9.69 3.16
N ASN A 554 7.38 -9.41 4.14
CA ASN A 554 8.83 -9.36 3.98
C ASN A 554 9.40 -10.74 3.57
N TRP A 555 8.96 -11.81 4.22
CA TRP A 555 9.31 -13.16 3.82
C TRP A 555 8.82 -13.50 2.41
N TYR A 556 7.55 -13.20 2.10
CA TYR A 556 6.96 -13.48 0.79
C TYR A 556 7.70 -12.78 -0.34
N GLN A 557 7.99 -11.49 -0.19
CA GLN A 557 8.77 -10.74 -1.17
C GLN A 557 10.20 -11.31 -1.32
N SER A 558 10.82 -11.76 -0.23
CA SER A 558 12.14 -12.40 -0.29
C SER A 558 12.12 -13.69 -1.10
N VAL A 559 11.09 -14.54 -0.90
CA VAL A 559 10.92 -15.80 -1.64
C VAL A 559 10.57 -15.53 -3.10
N LYS A 560 9.71 -14.54 -3.35
CA LYS A 560 9.29 -14.14 -4.70
C LYS A 560 10.45 -13.59 -5.54
N ALA A 561 11.38 -12.88 -4.92
CA ALA A 561 12.55 -12.30 -5.57
C ALA A 561 13.73 -13.27 -5.74
N ASP A 562 13.76 -14.38 -4.99
CA ASP A 562 14.86 -15.36 -5.07
C ASP A 562 14.67 -16.32 -6.26
N PRO A 563 15.50 -16.24 -7.32
CA PRO A 563 15.36 -17.09 -8.51
C PRO A 563 15.58 -18.59 -8.24
N LYS A 564 16.15 -18.96 -7.08
CA LYS A 564 16.30 -20.36 -6.65
C LYS A 564 15.03 -20.93 -6.05
N GLN A 565 14.13 -20.07 -5.56
CA GLN A 565 12.88 -20.46 -4.91
C GLN A 565 11.66 -20.21 -5.79
N THR A 566 11.71 -19.16 -6.62
CA THR A 566 10.58 -18.73 -7.44
C THR A 566 11.04 -18.35 -8.84
N THR A 567 10.38 -18.93 -9.85
CA THR A 567 10.49 -18.52 -11.24
C THR A 567 9.13 -18.07 -11.74
N ILE A 568 9.05 -16.85 -12.26
CA ILE A 568 7.82 -16.27 -12.81
C ILE A 568 8.09 -15.89 -14.26
N GLU A 569 7.39 -16.56 -15.19
CA GLU A 569 7.43 -16.26 -16.62
C GLU A 569 6.11 -15.60 -17.01
N ARG A 570 6.15 -14.34 -17.43
CA ARG A 570 5.01 -13.68 -18.07
C ARG A 570 5.11 -13.91 -19.56
N LEU A 571 4.13 -14.56 -20.18
CA LEU A 571 4.15 -14.91 -21.59
C LEU A 571 3.62 -13.71 -22.39
N THR A 572 4.52 -13.10 -23.20
CA THR A 572 4.20 -11.96 -24.06
C THR A 572 3.27 -12.40 -25.18
N GLY A 573 2.10 -11.79 -25.26
CA GLY A 573 1.03 -12.06 -26.27
C GLY A 573 -0.37 -11.80 -25.75
N THR A 574 -0.54 -11.61 -24.46
CA THR A 574 -1.81 -11.13 -23.88
C THR A 574 -1.78 -9.60 -23.80
N SER A 575 -1.85 -8.92 -24.93
CA SER A 575 -2.38 -7.56 -24.95
C SER A 575 -3.82 -7.72 -24.44
N THR A 576 -4.08 -7.27 -23.23
CA THR A 576 -5.43 -6.99 -22.77
C THR A 576 -6.00 -6.01 -23.78
N GLY A 577 -6.93 -6.49 -24.63
CA GLY A 577 -7.64 -5.65 -25.60
C GLY A 577 -8.29 -4.51 -24.83
N ALA A 578 -8.17 -3.34 -25.42
CA ALA A 578 -8.80 -2.11 -24.99
C ALA A 578 -10.33 -2.24 -24.94
#